data_5026c8703c5985dd67776a39525761c6
#
_entry.id   5026c8703c5985dd67776a39525761c6
#
_cell.length_a   1.000
_cell.length_b   1.000
_cell.length_c   1.000
_cell.angle_alpha   90.00
_cell.angle_beta   90.00
_cell.angle_gamma   90.00
#
_symmetry.space_group_name_H-M   'P 1'
#
loop_
_entity.id
_entity.type
_entity.pdbx_description
1 polymer ?
#
loop_
_entity_poly.entity_id
_entity_poly.type
_entity_poly.pdbx_seq_one_letter_code
_entity_poly.pdbx_strand_id
1 'polypeptide(L)'
;MTFYKTTALLFLTVASMKAQGKRPADLLLLHGTVVTMDQQRRVLENGAVAIRNELIEAIGPSDEIASAYQSTKVIDARGAIVMPGLINAHTHMAMSLFRGLAEDRSLQDWLQKFIFPAEAKNVTADFVTWGTKLSIVEMIHGGTTTAADMYYFEDEVAQALKDAGMRGVLGETIIGFPAPDNKTSEAAFAYTEKFLTHWKGDSLITAAVAPHSIYTCPEKLLKDSAALARAYHVPILMHLAEAPYEMEVSRREHGSSPVQYLMRIGVLGPDLLGAHCVWMDQADIQSLANYGVGCSYNPSSNMKSAAGLMPATEMLAAAVGVGIGTDGAASNNNQDMFEEMDLAAKLQKFAHADPTALPAEETVAMATIIGARALHIEKQTGSLEVGKKADMIVVDTTAPHATPMYNVYAQLVYALKAADVRTTVINGKVVMEDGKLLTMDEAAVLAKANQYKKQVAASFTH
;
A
#
# COMPACT_ATOMS: atom_id res chain seq x y z
N MET A 1 -77.02 -28.95 39.43
CA MET A 1 -75.55 -28.73 39.44
C MET A 1 -74.90 -29.53 38.36
N THR A 2 -74.66 -28.89 37.19
CA THR A 2 -74.16 -29.56 35.99
C THR A 2 -72.74 -29.05 35.71
N PHE A 3 -71.73 -29.92 35.85
CA PHE A 3 -70.34 -29.59 35.58
C PHE A 3 -70.04 -29.77 34.08
N TYR A 4 -69.67 -28.67 33.43
CA TYR A 4 -69.09 -28.73 32.07
C TYR A 4 -67.57 -28.93 32.20
N LYS A 5 -67.02 -30.01 31.61
CA LYS A 5 -65.60 -30.23 31.45
C LYS A 5 -65.18 -29.60 30.11
N THR A 6 -64.35 -28.54 30.17
CA THR A 6 -63.74 -27.94 29.00
C THR A 6 -62.41 -28.63 28.73
N THR A 7 -62.29 -29.35 27.63
CA THR A 7 -61.05 -29.99 27.18
C THR A 7 -60.28 -28.97 26.31
N ALA A 8 -59.18 -28.46 26.80
CA ALA A 8 -58.27 -27.61 26.03
C ALA A 8 -57.39 -28.46 25.11
N LEU A 9 -57.55 -28.29 23.81
CA LEU A 9 -56.71 -28.91 22.76
C LEU A 9 -55.48 -28.06 22.55
N LEU A 10 -54.31 -28.53 22.97
CA LEU A 10 -53.00 -27.86 22.76
C LEU A 10 -52.53 -28.20 21.34
N PHE A 11 -52.62 -27.27 20.39
CA PHE A 11 -51.97 -27.37 19.08
C PHE A 11 -50.46 -27.10 19.25
N LEU A 12 -49.64 -28.14 19.18
CA LEU A 12 -48.22 -28.01 18.94
C LEU A 12 -47.99 -27.65 17.47
N THR A 13 -47.72 -26.39 17.20
CA THR A 13 -47.17 -25.98 15.90
C THR A 13 -45.66 -26.33 15.87
N VAL A 14 -45.35 -27.44 15.25
CA VAL A 14 -43.98 -27.78 14.86
C VAL A 14 -43.58 -26.83 13.72
N ALA A 15 -42.85 -25.76 14.05
CA ALA A 15 -42.24 -24.93 13.02
C ALA A 15 -41.17 -25.78 12.30
N SER A 16 -41.52 -26.21 11.10
CA SER A 16 -40.57 -26.86 10.20
C SER A 16 -39.51 -25.87 9.80
N MET A 17 -38.36 -25.89 10.46
CA MET A 17 -37.14 -25.22 9.98
C MET A 17 -36.74 -25.89 8.68
N LYS A 18 -37.17 -25.30 7.53
CA LYS A 18 -36.57 -25.64 6.24
C LYS A 18 -35.06 -25.44 6.38
N ALA A 19 -34.30 -26.49 6.23
CA ALA A 19 -32.85 -26.38 6.10
C ALA A 19 -32.60 -25.45 4.90
N GLN A 20 -32.21 -24.21 5.19
CA GLN A 20 -31.83 -23.24 4.18
C GLN A 20 -30.54 -23.77 3.55
N GLY A 21 -30.55 -24.07 2.25
CA GLY A 21 -29.36 -24.54 1.55
C GLY A 21 -28.19 -23.55 1.75
N LYS A 22 -26.95 -24.07 1.74
CA LYS A 22 -25.77 -23.22 1.90
C LYS A 22 -25.73 -22.11 0.84
N ARG A 23 -25.38 -20.91 1.27
CA ARG A 23 -25.21 -19.75 0.37
C ARG A 23 -23.99 -19.96 -0.55
N PRO A 24 -24.04 -19.60 -1.84
CA PRO A 24 -22.88 -19.71 -2.71
C PRO A 24 -21.83 -18.65 -2.35
N ALA A 25 -20.57 -19.05 -2.36
CA ALA A 25 -19.39 -18.19 -2.30
C ALA A 25 -18.44 -18.59 -3.44
N ASP A 26 -17.62 -17.66 -3.90
CA ASP A 26 -16.62 -17.94 -4.94
C ASP A 26 -15.34 -18.52 -4.34
N LEU A 27 -15.00 -18.08 -3.11
CA LEU A 27 -13.85 -18.55 -2.36
C LEU A 27 -14.19 -18.64 -0.87
N LEU A 28 -13.75 -19.71 -0.22
CA LEU A 28 -13.71 -19.83 1.24
C LEU A 28 -12.29 -19.99 1.71
N LEU A 29 -11.87 -19.17 2.68
CA LEU A 29 -10.66 -19.38 3.49
C LEU A 29 -11.11 -19.89 4.84
N LEU A 30 -10.65 -21.09 5.24
CA LEU A 30 -11.06 -21.77 6.47
C LEU A 30 -9.87 -22.04 7.39
N HIS A 31 -10.14 -22.23 8.67
CA HIS A 31 -9.19 -22.70 9.70
C HIS A 31 -7.95 -21.79 9.87
N GLY A 32 -8.10 -20.47 9.71
CA GLY A 32 -7.02 -19.49 9.91
C GLY A 32 -7.09 -18.79 11.26
N THR A 33 -5.98 -18.21 11.69
CA THR A 33 -5.97 -17.12 12.67
C THR A 33 -6.28 -15.82 11.93
N VAL A 34 -7.54 -15.40 11.95
CA VAL A 34 -8.00 -14.24 11.18
C VAL A 34 -7.76 -12.95 11.96
N VAL A 35 -6.83 -12.12 11.48
CA VAL A 35 -6.52 -10.77 12.00
C VAL A 35 -7.29 -9.76 11.16
N THR A 36 -8.33 -9.15 11.71
CA THR A 36 -9.27 -8.37 10.91
C THR A 36 -8.80 -6.96 10.57
N MET A 37 -8.01 -6.35 11.43
CA MET A 37 -7.64 -4.92 11.39
C MET A 37 -8.85 -3.97 11.29
N ASP A 38 -10.03 -4.44 11.70
CA ASP A 38 -11.21 -3.62 11.88
C ASP A 38 -11.06 -2.65 13.07
N GLN A 39 -12.09 -1.85 13.35
CA GLN A 39 -12.04 -0.86 14.46
C GLN A 39 -11.74 -1.50 15.82
N GLN A 40 -12.16 -2.76 16.05
CA GLN A 40 -11.88 -3.51 17.28
C GLN A 40 -10.58 -4.32 17.21
N ARG A 41 -9.91 -4.36 16.05
CA ARG A 41 -8.70 -5.16 15.79
C ARG A 41 -8.83 -6.61 16.23
N ARG A 42 -10.00 -7.22 15.93
CA ARG A 42 -10.32 -8.58 16.32
C ARG A 42 -9.36 -9.60 15.75
N VAL A 43 -9.02 -10.58 16.57
CA VAL A 43 -8.29 -11.78 16.17
C VAL A 43 -9.20 -12.98 16.41
N LEU A 44 -9.52 -13.74 15.36
CA LEU A 44 -10.40 -14.91 15.44
C LEU A 44 -9.55 -16.16 15.28
N GLU A 45 -9.36 -16.91 16.36
CA GLU A 45 -8.77 -18.24 16.29
C GLU A 45 -9.71 -19.20 15.57
N ASN A 46 -9.16 -20.09 14.72
CA ASN A 46 -9.96 -20.98 13.85
C ASN A 46 -11.07 -20.21 13.10
N GLY A 47 -10.71 -19.02 12.60
CA GLY A 47 -11.59 -18.16 11.84
C GLY A 47 -11.65 -18.52 10.36
N ALA A 48 -12.64 -17.94 9.67
CA ALA A 48 -12.85 -18.11 8.25
C ALA A 48 -13.39 -16.84 7.60
N VAL A 49 -13.17 -16.73 6.27
CA VAL A 49 -13.68 -15.66 5.42
C VAL A 49 -14.40 -16.28 4.21
N ALA A 50 -15.64 -15.86 3.97
CA ALA A 50 -16.37 -16.18 2.76
C ALA A 50 -16.34 -14.98 1.80
N ILE A 51 -16.01 -15.23 0.55
CA ILE A 51 -15.85 -14.22 -0.49
C ILE A 51 -16.84 -14.50 -1.62
N ARG A 52 -17.54 -13.45 -2.05
CA ARG A 52 -18.45 -13.52 -3.20
C ARG A 52 -18.21 -12.34 -4.12
N ASN A 53 -18.03 -12.62 -5.40
CA ASN A 53 -17.52 -11.68 -6.38
C ASN A 53 -16.17 -11.13 -5.89
N GLU A 54 -16.07 -9.84 -5.67
CA GLU A 54 -14.86 -9.15 -5.20
C GLU A 54 -14.94 -8.76 -3.72
N LEU A 55 -16.03 -9.12 -3.02
CA LEU A 55 -16.34 -8.62 -1.69
C LEU A 55 -16.26 -9.72 -0.62
N ILE A 56 -15.88 -9.31 0.57
CA ILE A 56 -16.01 -10.11 1.78
C ILE A 56 -17.52 -10.21 2.11
N GLU A 57 -18.06 -11.40 2.05
CA GLU A 57 -19.48 -11.69 2.31
C GLU A 57 -19.74 -12.02 3.79
N ALA A 58 -18.80 -12.73 4.43
CA ALA A 58 -18.88 -13.07 5.85
C ALA A 58 -17.50 -13.35 6.45
N ILE A 59 -17.38 -13.11 7.77
CA ILE A 59 -16.21 -13.44 8.59
C ILE A 59 -16.73 -14.00 9.91
N GLY A 60 -16.17 -15.11 10.38
CA GLY A 60 -16.59 -15.74 11.63
C GLY A 60 -15.85 -17.05 11.93
N PRO A 61 -16.30 -17.83 12.92
CA PRO A 61 -15.74 -19.15 13.19
C PRO A 61 -15.85 -20.08 11.97
N SER A 62 -14.83 -20.90 11.73
CA SER A 62 -14.76 -21.77 10.54
C SER A 62 -15.97 -22.69 10.40
N ASP A 63 -16.43 -23.31 11.49
CA ASP A 63 -17.57 -24.24 11.45
C ASP A 63 -18.87 -23.53 11.04
N GLU A 64 -19.06 -22.29 11.50
CA GLU A 64 -20.23 -21.48 11.15
C GLU A 64 -20.20 -21.09 9.67
N ILE A 65 -19.07 -20.60 9.19
CA ILE A 65 -18.90 -20.22 7.78
C ILE A 65 -19.04 -21.45 6.88
N ALA A 66 -18.38 -22.57 7.21
CA ALA A 66 -18.46 -23.81 6.44
C ALA A 66 -19.87 -24.42 6.42
N SER A 67 -20.67 -24.21 7.48
CA SER A 67 -22.07 -24.65 7.52
C SER A 67 -22.99 -23.76 6.69
N ALA A 68 -22.73 -22.44 6.66
CA ALA A 68 -23.57 -21.43 6.03
C ALA A 68 -23.28 -21.23 4.54
N TYR A 69 -22.04 -21.50 4.10
CA TYR A 69 -21.57 -21.25 2.74
C TYR A 69 -21.05 -22.50 2.05
N GLN A 70 -21.07 -22.50 0.72
CA GLN A 70 -20.44 -23.51 -0.14
C GLN A 70 -19.67 -22.82 -1.28
N SER A 71 -18.51 -23.37 -1.62
CA SER A 71 -17.68 -22.91 -2.74
C SER A 71 -16.98 -24.10 -3.40
N THR A 72 -16.69 -23.96 -4.70
CA THR A 72 -15.82 -24.90 -5.43
C THR A 72 -14.34 -24.65 -5.15
N LYS A 73 -13.99 -23.43 -4.70
CA LYS A 73 -12.61 -23.06 -4.30
C LYS A 73 -12.58 -22.88 -2.77
N VAL A 74 -11.86 -23.76 -2.11
CA VAL A 74 -11.65 -23.70 -0.66
C VAL A 74 -10.14 -23.71 -0.40
N ILE A 75 -9.66 -22.73 0.34
CA ILE A 75 -8.28 -22.66 0.84
C ILE A 75 -8.32 -22.98 2.34
N ASP A 76 -7.66 -24.06 2.74
CA ASP A 76 -7.47 -24.41 4.14
C ASP A 76 -6.20 -23.72 4.65
N ALA A 77 -6.38 -22.72 5.51
CA ALA A 77 -5.26 -21.97 6.08
C ALA A 77 -4.45 -22.77 7.11
N ARG A 78 -4.99 -23.88 7.66
CA ARG A 78 -4.27 -24.80 8.58
C ARG A 78 -3.63 -24.07 9.78
N GLY A 79 -4.31 -23.10 10.34
CA GLY A 79 -3.82 -22.27 11.45
C GLY A 79 -2.89 -21.11 11.05
N ALA A 80 -2.55 -20.95 9.79
CA ALA A 80 -1.81 -19.80 9.28
C ALA A 80 -2.59 -18.48 9.55
N ILE A 81 -1.88 -17.36 9.55
CA ILE A 81 -2.49 -16.05 9.74
C ILE A 81 -3.18 -15.63 8.44
N VAL A 82 -4.46 -15.27 8.53
CA VAL A 82 -5.24 -14.62 7.46
C VAL A 82 -5.44 -13.18 7.85
N MET A 83 -4.91 -12.24 7.07
CA MET A 83 -4.96 -10.81 7.38
C MET A 83 -5.22 -9.97 6.12
N PRO A 84 -5.59 -8.68 6.25
CA PRO A 84 -5.64 -7.78 5.11
C PRO A 84 -4.32 -7.82 4.35
N GLY A 85 -4.36 -7.71 3.03
CA GLY A 85 -3.17 -7.53 2.23
C GLY A 85 -2.44 -6.24 2.60
N LEU A 86 -1.13 -6.26 2.50
CA LEU A 86 -0.28 -5.12 2.85
C LEU A 86 -0.45 -4.00 1.83
N ILE A 87 -0.42 -2.77 2.33
CA ILE A 87 -0.54 -1.54 1.54
C ILE A 87 0.80 -0.82 1.57
N ASN A 88 1.46 -0.77 0.43
CA ASN A 88 2.67 -0.01 0.20
C ASN A 88 2.30 1.42 -0.17
N ALA A 89 2.47 2.35 0.76
CA ALA A 89 1.95 3.71 0.65
C ALA A 89 2.80 4.65 -0.23
N HIS A 90 3.98 4.21 -0.68
CA HIS A 90 4.83 4.98 -1.61
C HIS A 90 5.84 4.08 -2.31
N THR A 91 5.85 4.15 -3.64
CA THR A 91 6.80 3.44 -4.49
C THR A 91 7.17 4.24 -5.75
N HIS A 92 8.18 3.71 -6.47
CA HIS A 92 8.52 3.98 -7.85
C HIS A 92 8.75 2.63 -8.55
N MET A 93 7.67 1.94 -8.90
CA MET A 93 7.69 0.52 -9.26
C MET A 93 8.65 0.20 -10.41
N ALA A 94 8.65 1.03 -11.45
CA ALA A 94 9.51 0.83 -12.61
C ALA A 94 11.02 0.91 -12.28
N MET A 95 11.40 1.58 -11.19
CA MET A 95 12.79 1.69 -10.74
C MET A 95 13.37 0.39 -10.19
N SER A 96 12.60 -0.70 -10.13
CA SER A 96 13.12 -2.04 -9.86
C SER A 96 14.25 -2.46 -10.83
N LEU A 97 14.22 -1.93 -12.05
CA LEU A 97 15.30 -2.15 -13.05
C LEU A 97 16.56 -1.31 -12.78
N PHE A 98 16.52 -0.37 -11.85
CA PHE A 98 17.67 0.41 -11.38
C PHE A 98 18.19 -0.05 -10.03
N ARG A 99 17.69 -1.15 -9.48
CA ARG A 99 18.11 -1.72 -8.19
C ARG A 99 19.62 -1.87 -8.09
N GLY A 100 20.22 -1.23 -7.07
CA GLY A 100 21.66 -1.30 -6.84
C GLY A 100 22.52 -0.48 -7.82
N LEU A 101 21.94 0.47 -8.56
CA LEU A 101 22.65 1.21 -9.61
C LEU A 101 23.64 2.23 -9.07
N ALA A 102 23.36 2.89 -7.94
CA ALA A 102 24.15 4.02 -7.43
C ALA A 102 24.09 4.07 -5.90
N GLU A 103 24.82 3.15 -5.27
CA GLU A 103 24.85 3.01 -3.82
C GLU A 103 25.72 4.04 -3.12
N ASP A 104 25.50 4.22 -1.79
CA ASP A 104 26.36 4.99 -0.88
C ASP A 104 26.54 6.46 -1.30
N ARG A 105 25.45 7.15 -1.62
CA ARG A 105 25.41 8.55 -2.07
C ARG A 105 24.45 9.38 -1.22
N SER A 106 24.73 10.70 -1.15
CA SER A 106 23.70 11.64 -0.68
C SER A 106 22.53 11.68 -1.66
N LEU A 107 21.32 11.98 -1.18
CA LEU A 107 20.12 12.05 -2.02
C LEU A 107 20.32 12.95 -3.25
N GLN A 108 20.93 14.14 -3.07
CA GLN A 108 21.15 15.09 -4.17
C GLN A 108 22.14 14.56 -5.22
N ASP A 109 23.26 13.97 -4.79
CA ASP A 109 24.21 13.36 -5.71
C ASP A 109 23.60 12.16 -6.42
N TRP A 110 22.83 11.33 -5.71
CA TRP A 110 22.14 10.18 -6.24
C TRP A 110 21.15 10.59 -7.33
N LEU A 111 20.27 11.56 -7.06
CA LEU A 111 19.29 12.05 -8.04
C LEU A 111 19.97 12.71 -9.24
N GLN A 112 20.83 13.72 -9.01
CA GLN A 112 21.32 14.59 -10.08
C GLN A 112 22.40 13.94 -10.95
N LYS A 113 23.29 13.12 -10.35
CA LYS A 113 24.43 12.55 -11.08
C LYS A 113 24.17 11.15 -11.61
N PHE A 114 23.20 10.43 -11.05
CA PHE A 114 22.97 9.03 -11.40
C PHE A 114 21.55 8.76 -11.89
N ILE A 115 20.51 9.04 -11.09
CA ILE A 115 19.14 8.61 -11.42
C ILE A 115 18.55 9.42 -12.57
N PHE A 116 18.47 10.73 -12.50
CA PHE A 116 17.93 11.53 -13.62
C PHE A 116 18.68 11.29 -14.95
N PRO A 117 20.03 11.17 -14.99
CA PRO A 117 20.74 10.77 -16.20
C PRO A 117 20.43 9.34 -16.67
N ALA A 118 20.22 8.39 -15.72
CA ALA A 118 19.85 7.02 -16.06
C ALA A 118 18.44 6.96 -16.65
N GLU A 119 17.51 7.66 -16.04
CA GLU A 119 16.13 7.77 -16.50
C GLU A 119 16.06 8.39 -17.89
N ALA A 120 16.72 9.52 -18.11
CA ALA A 120 16.76 10.20 -19.41
C ALA A 120 17.28 9.31 -20.55
N LYS A 121 18.15 8.34 -20.25
CA LYS A 121 18.75 7.44 -21.24
C LYS A 121 17.96 6.14 -21.44
N ASN A 122 17.30 5.63 -20.40
CA ASN A 122 16.79 4.26 -20.41
C ASN A 122 15.28 4.15 -20.28
N VAL A 123 14.60 5.14 -19.64
CA VAL A 123 13.17 5.04 -19.36
C VAL A 123 12.34 5.27 -20.62
N THR A 124 11.57 4.27 -20.96
CA THR A 124 10.59 4.22 -22.05
C THR A 124 9.34 3.50 -21.56
N ALA A 125 8.25 3.55 -22.30
CA ALA A 125 7.03 2.79 -21.97
C ALA A 125 7.31 1.29 -21.74
N ASP A 126 8.12 0.64 -22.61
CA ASP A 126 8.51 -0.78 -22.44
C ASP A 126 9.36 -1.00 -21.17
N PHE A 127 10.29 -0.08 -20.86
CA PHE A 127 11.07 -0.12 -19.61
C PHE A 127 10.15 -0.05 -18.39
N VAL A 128 9.21 0.90 -18.38
CA VAL A 128 8.25 1.08 -17.28
C VAL A 128 7.37 -0.16 -17.14
N THR A 129 6.81 -0.68 -18.22
CA THR A 129 6.01 -1.91 -18.20
C THR A 129 6.76 -3.08 -17.52
N TRP A 130 8.02 -3.33 -17.91
CA TRP A 130 8.75 -4.48 -17.38
C TRP A 130 9.31 -4.25 -15.97
N GLY A 131 9.73 -3.02 -15.66
CA GLY A 131 10.11 -2.67 -14.30
C GLY A 131 8.94 -2.80 -13.33
N THR A 132 7.78 -2.29 -13.72
CA THR A 132 6.55 -2.45 -12.94
C THR A 132 6.18 -3.93 -12.74
N LYS A 133 6.26 -4.76 -13.79
CA LYS A 133 6.01 -6.21 -13.69
C LYS A 133 6.98 -6.89 -12.71
N LEU A 134 8.26 -6.49 -12.69
CA LEU A 134 9.22 -7.02 -11.72
C LEU A 134 8.84 -6.64 -10.27
N SER A 135 8.43 -5.39 -10.05
CA SER A 135 7.92 -4.94 -8.75
C SER A 135 6.66 -5.69 -8.33
N ILE A 136 5.71 -5.89 -9.25
CA ILE A 136 4.48 -6.65 -8.97
C ILE A 136 4.79 -8.08 -8.51
N VAL A 137 5.72 -8.77 -9.19
CA VAL A 137 6.17 -10.11 -8.80
C VAL A 137 6.65 -10.10 -7.36
N GLU A 138 7.58 -9.21 -7.01
CA GLU A 138 8.15 -9.10 -5.67
C GLU A 138 7.09 -8.74 -4.62
N MET A 139 6.24 -7.76 -4.90
CA MET A 139 5.19 -7.31 -4.00
C MET A 139 4.13 -8.38 -3.73
N ILE A 140 3.65 -9.10 -4.76
CA ILE A 140 2.66 -10.17 -4.57
C ILE A 140 3.26 -11.31 -3.74
N HIS A 141 4.51 -11.70 -3.98
CA HIS A 141 5.21 -12.68 -3.14
C HIS A 141 5.34 -12.20 -1.70
N GLY A 142 5.56 -10.89 -1.48
CA GLY A 142 5.63 -10.27 -0.15
C GLY A 142 4.27 -9.94 0.48
N GLY A 143 3.14 -10.27 -0.17
CA GLY A 143 1.80 -10.03 0.37
C GLY A 143 1.30 -8.60 0.23
N THR A 144 1.96 -7.75 -0.55
CA THR A 144 1.45 -6.42 -0.90
C THR A 144 0.33 -6.57 -1.93
N THR A 145 -0.85 -6.06 -1.60
CA THR A 145 -2.03 -6.11 -2.46
C THR A 145 -2.37 -4.77 -3.10
N THR A 146 -1.87 -3.69 -2.51
CA THR A 146 -2.05 -2.32 -2.98
C THR A 146 -0.74 -1.57 -2.91
N ALA A 147 -0.39 -0.85 -3.99
CA ALA A 147 0.77 0.04 -4.03
C ALA A 147 0.35 1.46 -4.45
N ALA A 148 0.90 2.47 -3.78
CA ALA A 148 0.87 3.84 -4.29
C ALA A 148 2.16 4.09 -5.07
N ASP A 149 2.02 4.45 -6.33
CA ASP A 149 3.15 4.71 -7.24
C ASP A 149 3.10 6.13 -7.78
N MET A 150 4.26 6.72 -7.96
CA MET A 150 4.41 7.98 -8.69
C MET A 150 5.65 7.91 -9.58
N TYR A 151 5.42 7.87 -10.87
CA TYR A 151 6.51 7.76 -11.83
C TYR A 151 6.12 8.35 -13.18
N TYR A 152 6.79 7.97 -14.24
CA TYR A 152 6.55 8.34 -15.64
C TYR A 152 5.82 7.22 -16.38
N PHE A 153 5.07 7.55 -17.43
CA PHE A 153 4.27 6.58 -18.19
C PHE A 153 3.28 5.79 -17.32
N GLU A 154 2.55 6.46 -16.45
CA GLU A 154 1.66 5.81 -15.47
C GLU A 154 0.51 4.98 -16.10
N ASP A 155 0.14 5.23 -17.35
CA ASP A 155 -0.77 4.34 -18.09
C ASP A 155 -0.21 2.91 -18.23
N GLU A 156 1.11 2.78 -18.44
CA GLU A 156 1.80 1.49 -18.53
C GLU A 156 1.88 0.80 -17.15
N VAL A 157 2.09 1.57 -16.09
CA VAL A 157 2.05 1.07 -14.72
C VAL A 157 0.65 0.55 -14.40
N ALA A 158 -0.38 1.33 -14.67
CA ALA A 158 -1.77 0.98 -14.43
C ALA A 158 -2.20 -0.28 -15.21
N GLN A 159 -1.83 -0.38 -16.48
CA GLN A 159 -2.13 -1.55 -17.29
C GLN A 159 -1.44 -2.80 -16.75
N ALA A 160 -0.16 -2.69 -16.33
CA ALA A 160 0.58 -3.82 -15.77
C ALA A 160 -0.04 -4.31 -14.45
N LEU A 161 -0.46 -3.39 -13.56
CA LEU A 161 -1.16 -3.76 -12.32
C LEU A 161 -2.51 -4.43 -12.62
N LYS A 162 -3.27 -3.88 -13.56
CA LYS A 162 -4.58 -4.43 -13.94
C LYS A 162 -4.46 -5.83 -14.51
N ASP A 163 -3.49 -6.07 -15.40
CA ASP A 163 -3.23 -7.38 -15.99
C ASP A 163 -2.83 -8.41 -14.93
N ALA A 164 -2.05 -8.00 -13.94
CA ALA A 164 -1.65 -8.84 -12.81
C ALA A 164 -2.76 -9.04 -11.76
N GLY A 165 -3.81 -8.22 -11.80
CA GLY A 165 -4.86 -8.21 -10.80
C GLY A 165 -4.47 -7.52 -9.50
N MET A 166 -3.47 -6.65 -9.49
CA MET A 166 -3.01 -5.87 -8.33
C MET A 166 -3.71 -4.52 -8.24
N ARG A 167 -3.92 -4.02 -7.03
CA ARG A 167 -4.52 -2.69 -6.80
C ARG A 167 -3.45 -1.60 -6.79
N GLY A 168 -3.76 -0.41 -7.35
CA GLY A 168 -2.87 0.74 -7.34
C GLY A 168 -3.56 2.07 -7.08
N VAL A 169 -2.82 3.00 -6.41
CA VAL A 169 -3.09 4.44 -6.38
C VAL A 169 -1.93 5.09 -7.13
N LEU A 170 -2.18 5.54 -8.35
CA LEU A 170 -1.14 5.79 -9.35
C LEU A 170 -1.16 7.23 -9.81
N GLY A 171 -0.02 7.92 -9.68
CA GLY A 171 0.11 9.33 -10.01
C GLY A 171 1.16 9.61 -11.08
N GLU A 172 0.73 10.14 -12.22
CA GLU A 172 1.68 10.65 -13.22
C GLU A 172 2.52 11.78 -12.64
N THR A 173 3.85 11.66 -12.76
CA THR A 173 4.79 12.62 -12.22
C THR A 173 4.78 13.92 -13.02
N ILE A 174 4.43 15.02 -12.33
CA ILE A 174 4.54 16.39 -12.85
C ILE A 174 5.78 17.03 -12.25
N ILE A 175 6.71 17.48 -13.10
CA ILE A 175 8.00 18.05 -12.71
C ILE A 175 8.33 19.29 -13.55
N GLY A 176 9.10 20.22 -13.01
CA GLY A 176 9.38 21.52 -13.62
C GLY A 176 10.47 21.54 -14.70
N PHE A 177 10.95 20.37 -15.12
CA PHE A 177 11.95 20.20 -16.18
C PHE A 177 11.59 19.01 -17.09
N PRO A 178 12.22 18.84 -18.27
CA PRO A 178 11.89 17.75 -19.19
C PRO A 178 12.05 16.36 -18.56
N ALA A 179 10.97 15.58 -18.55
CA ALA A 179 10.91 14.19 -18.10
C ALA A 179 11.06 13.20 -19.29
N PRO A 180 11.27 11.91 -19.03
CA PRO A 180 11.38 10.89 -20.07
C PRO A 180 10.18 10.86 -21.04
N ASP A 181 8.98 10.95 -20.53
CA ASP A 181 7.71 10.88 -21.24
C ASP A 181 7.16 12.26 -21.67
N ASN A 182 7.31 13.28 -20.80
CA ASN A 182 6.76 14.61 -21.03
C ASN A 182 7.86 15.68 -21.01
N LYS A 183 8.02 16.40 -22.14
CA LYS A 183 9.10 17.39 -22.29
C LYS A 183 8.75 18.76 -21.74
N THR A 184 7.46 19.03 -21.44
CA THR A 184 6.99 20.28 -20.86
C THR A 184 5.93 20.01 -19.80
N SER A 185 5.74 20.95 -18.88
CA SER A 185 4.69 20.85 -17.86
C SER A 185 3.29 20.74 -18.48
N GLU A 186 3.03 21.46 -19.57
CA GLU A 186 1.74 21.41 -20.27
C GLU A 186 1.46 20.02 -20.85
N ALA A 187 2.50 19.35 -21.38
CA ALA A 187 2.38 17.97 -21.86
C ALA A 187 2.10 17.01 -20.69
N ALA A 188 2.79 17.18 -19.56
CA ALA A 188 2.55 16.40 -18.34
C ALA A 188 1.12 16.55 -17.82
N PHE A 189 0.58 17.78 -17.76
CA PHE A 189 -0.81 18.01 -17.39
C PHE A 189 -1.79 17.38 -18.38
N ALA A 190 -1.56 17.52 -19.67
CA ALA A 190 -2.42 16.92 -20.71
C ALA A 190 -2.40 15.37 -20.64
N TYR A 191 -1.26 14.78 -20.33
CA TYR A 191 -1.14 13.34 -20.10
C TYR A 191 -1.91 12.95 -18.83
N THR A 192 -1.65 13.63 -17.72
CA THR A 192 -2.33 13.36 -16.44
C THR A 192 -3.86 13.45 -16.58
N GLU A 193 -4.39 14.47 -17.26
CA GLU A 193 -5.84 14.61 -17.47
C GLU A 193 -6.43 13.44 -18.28
N LYS A 194 -5.73 12.95 -19.29
CA LYS A 194 -6.13 11.75 -20.04
C LYS A 194 -6.09 10.51 -19.15
N PHE A 195 -5.02 10.36 -18.37
CA PHE A 195 -4.85 9.25 -17.42
C PHE A 195 -6.00 9.23 -16.39
N LEU A 196 -6.31 10.36 -15.75
CA LEU A 196 -7.42 10.49 -14.82
C LEU A 196 -8.77 10.13 -15.44
N THR A 197 -8.97 10.49 -16.72
CA THR A 197 -10.22 10.19 -17.45
C THR A 197 -10.30 8.73 -17.83
N HIS A 198 -9.19 8.14 -18.30
CA HIS A 198 -9.10 6.75 -18.73
C HIS A 198 -9.41 5.76 -17.61
N TRP A 199 -8.79 5.98 -16.43
CA TRP A 199 -8.92 5.06 -15.29
C TRP A 199 -10.05 5.38 -14.33
N LYS A 200 -10.89 6.38 -14.65
CA LYS A 200 -12.01 6.78 -13.79
C LYS A 200 -12.96 5.63 -13.53
N GLY A 201 -13.11 5.26 -12.25
CA GLY A 201 -14.06 4.23 -11.81
C GLY A 201 -13.59 2.79 -12.04
N ASP A 202 -12.29 2.59 -12.38
CA ASP A 202 -11.73 1.22 -12.42
C ASP A 202 -11.75 0.57 -11.04
N SER A 203 -11.94 -0.75 -11.00
CA SER A 203 -12.08 -1.48 -9.72
C SER A 203 -10.77 -1.74 -8.99
N LEU A 204 -9.64 -1.64 -9.69
CA LEU A 204 -8.29 -1.86 -9.16
C LEU A 204 -7.46 -0.58 -9.14
N ILE A 205 -7.65 0.30 -10.12
CA ILE A 205 -6.80 1.48 -10.31
C ILE A 205 -7.51 2.75 -9.85
N THR A 206 -6.88 3.45 -8.92
CA THR A 206 -7.23 4.82 -8.51
C THR A 206 -6.18 5.76 -9.08
N ALA A 207 -6.55 6.53 -10.09
CA ALA A 207 -5.65 7.52 -10.66
C ALA A 207 -5.46 8.72 -9.72
N ALA A 208 -4.25 9.28 -9.71
CA ALA A 208 -3.82 10.38 -8.86
C ALA A 208 -3.03 11.44 -9.66
N VAL A 209 -2.76 12.58 -9.06
CA VAL A 209 -1.87 13.62 -9.58
C VAL A 209 -0.59 13.64 -8.74
N ALA A 210 0.59 13.62 -9.37
CA ALA A 210 1.83 13.53 -8.62
C ALA A 210 2.83 14.66 -8.91
N PRO A 211 2.65 15.87 -8.37
CA PRO A 211 3.70 16.89 -8.38
C PRO A 211 4.88 16.41 -7.54
N HIS A 212 6.07 16.30 -8.16
CA HIS A 212 7.21 15.59 -7.57
C HIS A 212 7.60 16.11 -6.18
N SER A 213 7.93 17.40 -6.05
CA SER A 213 8.36 18.02 -4.79
C SER A 213 8.34 19.55 -4.89
N ILE A 214 8.51 20.24 -3.76
CA ILE A 214 8.57 21.72 -3.72
C ILE A 214 9.82 22.30 -4.40
N TYR A 215 10.92 21.52 -4.45
CA TYR A 215 12.19 22.00 -5.03
C TYR A 215 12.33 21.68 -6.52
N THR A 216 11.43 20.86 -7.08
CA THR A 216 11.37 20.53 -8.50
C THR A 216 10.17 21.14 -9.21
N CYS A 217 9.16 21.62 -8.47
CA CYS A 217 7.94 22.17 -9.00
C CYS A 217 7.78 23.63 -8.59
N PRO A 218 7.74 24.59 -9.53
CA PRO A 218 7.40 25.98 -9.25
C PRO A 218 5.99 26.12 -8.63
N GLU A 219 5.74 27.18 -7.87
CA GLU A 219 4.48 27.42 -7.17
C GLU A 219 3.24 27.26 -8.06
N LYS A 220 3.30 27.82 -9.28
CA LYS A 220 2.19 27.70 -10.22
C LYS A 220 1.86 26.24 -10.53
N LEU A 221 2.89 25.41 -10.73
CA LEU A 221 2.74 24.00 -11.07
C LEU A 221 2.14 23.21 -9.90
N LEU A 222 2.56 23.49 -8.66
CA LEU A 222 1.97 22.91 -7.45
C LEU A 222 0.49 23.26 -7.30
N LYS A 223 0.14 24.54 -7.51
CA LYS A 223 -1.26 25.02 -7.44
C LYS A 223 -2.14 24.41 -8.53
N ASP A 224 -1.64 24.33 -9.76
CA ASP A 224 -2.37 23.76 -10.89
C ASP A 224 -2.58 22.26 -10.68
N SER A 225 -1.58 21.52 -10.15
CA SER A 225 -1.70 20.11 -9.78
C SER A 225 -2.78 19.89 -8.73
N ALA A 226 -2.79 20.71 -7.67
CA ALA A 226 -3.82 20.62 -6.63
C ALA A 226 -5.22 20.96 -7.17
N ALA A 227 -5.32 21.94 -8.06
CA ALA A 227 -6.59 22.31 -8.71
C ALA A 227 -7.10 21.17 -9.60
N LEU A 228 -6.21 20.53 -10.37
CA LEU A 228 -6.55 19.37 -11.20
C LEU A 228 -7.03 18.19 -10.36
N ALA A 229 -6.29 17.81 -9.32
CA ALA A 229 -6.67 16.71 -8.43
C ALA A 229 -8.06 16.95 -7.80
N ARG A 230 -8.31 18.14 -7.32
CA ARG A 230 -9.62 18.54 -6.71
C ARG A 230 -10.75 18.55 -7.73
N ALA A 231 -10.50 19.00 -8.96
CA ALA A 231 -11.51 18.98 -10.02
C ALA A 231 -11.93 17.54 -10.40
N TYR A 232 -11.02 16.59 -10.33
CA TYR A 232 -11.30 15.16 -10.60
C TYR A 232 -11.64 14.35 -9.34
N HIS A 233 -11.53 14.94 -8.13
CA HIS A 233 -11.71 14.25 -6.85
C HIS A 233 -10.78 13.06 -6.66
N VAL A 234 -9.49 13.24 -6.95
CA VAL A 234 -8.45 12.21 -6.88
C VAL A 234 -7.33 12.61 -5.90
N PRO A 235 -6.53 11.65 -5.40
CA PRO A 235 -5.41 11.95 -4.53
C PRO A 235 -4.30 12.75 -5.22
N ILE A 236 -3.48 13.41 -4.37
CA ILE A 236 -2.18 13.99 -4.72
C ILE A 236 -1.11 13.17 -4.04
N LEU A 237 -0.10 12.71 -4.78
CA LEU A 237 1.08 12.04 -4.26
C LEU A 237 2.30 12.97 -4.43
N MET A 238 3.11 13.16 -3.37
CA MET A 238 4.20 14.14 -3.41
C MET A 238 5.29 13.80 -2.39
N HIS A 239 6.58 13.93 -2.75
CA HIS A 239 7.66 13.91 -1.77
C HIS A 239 7.60 15.18 -0.90
N LEU A 240 7.71 15.00 0.42
CA LEU A 240 7.51 16.11 1.37
C LEU A 240 8.51 16.02 2.53
N ALA A 241 9.32 17.06 2.67
CA ALA A 241 10.27 17.26 3.78
C ALA A 241 11.16 16.03 4.01
N GLU A 242 11.66 15.45 2.92
CA GLU A 242 12.47 14.23 2.94
C GLU A 242 13.86 14.46 3.51
N ALA A 243 14.55 15.50 3.05
CA ALA A 243 15.96 15.70 3.34
C ALA A 243 16.28 17.14 3.80
N PRO A 244 17.44 17.36 4.50
CA PRO A 244 17.86 18.70 4.93
C PRO A 244 17.90 19.72 3.80
N TYR A 245 18.29 19.30 2.61
CA TYR A 245 18.33 20.16 1.42
C TYR A 245 16.98 20.79 1.09
N GLU A 246 15.90 20.01 1.15
CA GLU A 246 14.54 20.51 0.90
C GLU A 246 14.14 21.57 1.92
N MET A 247 14.48 21.34 3.20
CA MET A 247 14.23 22.31 4.27
C MET A 247 15.02 23.60 4.07
N GLU A 248 16.28 23.50 3.64
CA GLU A 248 17.12 24.67 3.33
C GLU A 248 16.55 25.48 2.16
N VAL A 249 16.20 24.81 1.06
CA VAL A 249 15.58 25.43 -0.13
C VAL A 249 14.29 26.13 0.27
N SER A 250 13.39 25.46 0.98
CA SER A 250 12.12 26.00 1.41
C SER A 250 12.27 27.25 2.30
N ARG A 251 13.18 27.20 3.27
CA ARG A 251 13.45 28.37 4.14
C ARG A 251 14.06 29.54 3.37
N ARG A 252 14.97 29.27 2.46
CA ARG A 252 15.65 30.29 1.64
C ARG A 252 14.69 30.97 0.65
N GLU A 253 13.86 30.20 -0.04
CA GLU A 253 13.03 30.68 -1.14
C GLU A 253 11.62 31.09 -0.70
N HIS A 254 11.10 30.43 0.34
CA HIS A 254 9.73 30.62 0.79
C HIS A 254 9.61 31.10 2.23
N GLY A 255 10.71 31.20 2.99
CA GLY A 255 10.74 31.70 4.37
C GLY A 255 10.05 30.79 5.41
N SER A 256 9.78 29.52 5.08
CA SER A 256 9.05 28.58 5.93
C SER A 256 9.44 27.13 5.65
N SER A 257 8.95 26.19 6.49
CA SER A 257 9.04 24.76 6.17
C SER A 257 8.25 24.39 4.91
N PRO A 258 8.53 23.24 4.28
CA PRO A 258 7.74 22.74 3.15
C PRO A 258 6.24 22.67 3.44
N VAL A 259 5.86 22.16 4.61
CA VAL A 259 4.45 22.03 5.03
C VAL A 259 3.78 23.40 5.14
N GLN A 260 4.44 24.36 5.82
CA GLN A 260 3.89 25.72 5.99
C GLN A 260 3.83 26.45 4.65
N TYR A 261 4.74 26.18 3.74
CA TYR A 261 4.70 26.71 2.38
C TYR A 261 3.50 26.16 1.61
N LEU A 262 3.32 24.82 1.57
CA LEU A 262 2.17 24.20 0.90
C LEU A 262 0.83 24.64 1.48
N MET A 263 0.76 24.83 2.80
CA MET A 263 -0.41 25.38 3.48
C MET A 263 -0.72 26.80 2.98
N ARG A 264 0.28 27.68 2.96
CA ARG A 264 0.15 29.08 2.55
C ARG A 264 -0.30 29.23 1.10
N ILE A 265 0.18 28.37 0.19
CA ILE A 265 -0.20 28.42 -1.22
C ILE A 265 -1.49 27.63 -1.53
N GLY A 266 -2.13 27.03 -0.51
CA GLY A 266 -3.41 26.33 -0.64
C GLY A 266 -3.33 24.94 -1.29
N VAL A 267 -2.15 24.31 -1.27
CA VAL A 267 -1.93 22.96 -1.78
C VAL A 267 -2.21 21.90 -0.69
N LEU A 268 -1.88 22.21 0.57
CA LEU A 268 -2.14 21.31 1.69
C LEU A 268 -3.63 21.01 1.84
N GLY A 269 -4.00 19.74 1.93
CA GLY A 269 -5.39 19.33 2.01
C GLY A 269 -5.55 17.83 2.29
N PRO A 270 -6.76 17.36 2.56
CA PRO A 270 -7.03 15.96 2.85
C PRO A 270 -6.78 15.03 1.65
N ASP A 271 -6.68 15.58 0.47
CA ASP A 271 -6.37 14.92 -0.79
C ASP A 271 -4.87 14.61 -0.97
N LEU A 272 -3.98 15.12 -0.11
CA LEU A 272 -2.53 14.98 -0.20
C LEU A 272 -2.02 13.79 0.61
N LEU A 273 -1.17 12.96 -0.02
CA LEU A 273 -0.24 12.06 0.65
C LEU A 273 1.18 12.59 0.47
N GLY A 274 1.84 12.91 1.58
CA GLY A 274 3.26 13.28 1.62
C GLY A 274 4.14 12.05 1.85
N ALA A 275 5.06 11.76 0.93
CA ALA A 275 6.05 10.71 1.14
C ALA A 275 7.23 11.24 1.97
N HIS A 276 7.80 10.36 2.81
CA HIS A 276 8.93 10.56 3.72
C HIS A 276 8.61 11.35 4.99
N CYS A 277 8.19 12.62 4.91
CA CYS A 277 7.81 13.46 6.06
C CYS A 277 8.83 13.38 7.23
N VAL A 278 10.13 13.42 6.92
CA VAL A 278 11.22 13.21 7.88
C VAL A 278 11.46 14.45 8.73
N TRP A 279 11.55 15.60 8.07
CA TRP A 279 11.95 16.87 8.72
C TRP A 279 10.74 17.71 9.11
N MET A 280 9.99 17.23 10.13
CA MET A 280 8.78 17.86 10.64
C MET A 280 9.02 18.45 12.04
N ASP A 281 8.61 19.70 12.25
CA ASP A 281 8.47 20.24 13.59
C ASP A 281 7.01 20.06 14.10
N GLN A 282 6.77 20.45 15.35
CA GLN A 282 5.45 20.31 15.98
C GLN A 282 4.36 21.11 15.26
N ALA A 283 4.71 22.27 14.66
CA ALA A 283 3.75 23.08 13.91
C ALA A 283 3.40 22.44 12.57
N ASP A 284 4.36 21.76 11.93
CA ASP A 284 4.15 21.01 10.71
C ASP A 284 3.24 19.80 10.98
N ILE A 285 3.52 19.01 12.01
CA ILE A 285 2.69 17.87 12.42
C ILE A 285 1.25 18.32 12.70
N GLN A 286 1.08 19.40 13.44
CA GLN A 286 -0.25 19.93 13.73
C GLN A 286 -0.98 20.41 12.46
N SER A 287 -0.25 20.99 11.50
CA SER A 287 -0.81 21.39 10.22
C SER A 287 -1.26 20.18 9.40
N LEU A 288 -0.44 19.12 9.32
CA LEU A 288 -0.81 17.87 8.65
C LEU A 288 -2.09 17.27 9.27
N ALA A 289 -2.17 17.21 10.60
CA ALA A 289 -3.35 16.72 11.32
C ALA A 289 -4.61 17.57 11.03
N ASN A 290 -4.50 18.90 11.12
CA ASN A 290 -5.62 19.82 10.93
C ASN A 290 -6.17 19.78 9.49
N TYR A 291 -5.31 19.54 8.50
CA TYR A 291 -5.68 19.45 7.09
C TYR A 291 -6.01 18.02 6.63
N GLY A 292 -5.86 17.02 7.51
CA GLY A 292 -6.16 15.61 7.20
C GLY A 292 -5.22 14.98 6.18
N VAL A 293 -3.97 15.45 6.13
CA VAL A 293 -2.94 14.97 5.19
C VAL A 293 -2.52 13.55 5.57
N GLY A 294 -2.43 12.66 4.57
CA GLY A 294 -1.81 11.34 4.70
C GLY A 294 -0.29 11.43 4.54
N CYS A 295 0.43 10.51 5.21
CA CYS A 295 1.89 10.43 5.07
C CYS A 295 2.34 8.99 4.84
N SER A 296 3.47 8.80 4.14
CA SER A 296 4.15 7.52 3.96
C SER A 296 5.50 7.53 4.67
N TYR A 297 5.67 6.63 5.62
CA TYR A 297 6.94 6.36 6.29
C TYR A 297 7.72 5.32 5.50
N ASN A 298 8.94 5.66 5.05
CA ASN A 298 9.78 4.84 4.18
C ASN A 298 11.12 4.55 4.89
N PRO A 299 11.15 3.71 5.95
CA PRO A 299 12.29 3.59 6.85
C PRO A 299 13.58 3.16 6.16
N SER A 300 13.57 2.15 5.30
CA SER A 300 14.77 1.67 4.60
C SER A 300 15.39 2.75 3.71
N SER A 301 14.60 3.41 2.88
CA SER A 301 15.07 4.49 2.00
C SER A 301 15.63 5.66 2.81
N ASN A 302 14.91 6.11 3.85
CA ASN A 302 15.36 7.20 4.71
C ASN A 302 16.67 6.89 5.44
N MET A 303 16.84 5.66 5.90
CA MET A 303 18.09 5.20 6.54
C MET A 303 19.23 5.13 5.55
N LYS A 304 19.00 4.53 4.39
CA LYS A 304 20.01 4.29 3.38
C LYS A 304 20.54 5.58 2.76
N SER A 305 19.67 6.56 2.53
CA SER A 305 20.05 7.91 2.08
C SER A 305 20.57 8.82 3.21
N ALA A 306 20.56 8.35 4.47
CA ALA A 306 20.82 9.14 5.65
C ALA A 306 19.98 10.43 5.73
N ALA A 307 18.74 10.37 5.20
CA ALA A 307 17.83 11.51 5.19
C ALA A 307 17.35 11.91 6.59
N GLY A 308 17.24 10.94 7.50
CA GLY A 308 16.82 11.13 8.88
C GLY A 308 15.73 10.14 9.31
N LEU A 309 15.03 10.46 10.40
CA LEU A 309 13.96 9.65 10.97
C LEU A 309 12.65 10.44 10.97
N MET A 310 11.61 9.89 10.34
CA MET A 310 10.25 10.43 10.43
C MET A 310 9.77 10.38 11.89
N PRO A 311 9.17 11.46 12.44
CA PRO A 311 8.58 11.45 13.78
C PRO A 311 7.20 10.74 13.79
N ALA A 312 7.19 9.46 13.41
CA ALA A 312 5.97 8.70 13.16
C ALA A 312 5.10 8.55 14.43
N THR A 313 5.75 8.40 15.58
CA THR A 313 5.06 8.27 16.89
C THR A 313 4.28 9.56 17.22
N GLU A 314 4.89 10.72 17.05
CA GLU A 314 4.26 12.03 17.28
C GLU A 314 3.16 12.31 16.26
N MET A 315 3.38 11.93 15.01
CA MET A 315 2.39 12.11 13.94
C MET A 315 1.14 11.26 14.20
N LEU A 316 1.30 10.00 14.57
CA LEU A 316 0.19 9.11 14.94
C LEU A 316 -0.55 9.63 16.19
N ALA A 317 0.18 10.11 17.20
CA ALA A 317 -0.41 10.73 18.40
C ALA A 317 -1.21 12.00 18.09
N ALA A 318 -0.84 12.73 17.04
CA ALA A 318 -1.58 13.87 16.51
C ALA A 318 -2.71 13.48 15.54
N ALA A 319 -2.99 12.19 15.38
CA ALA A 319 -3.99 11.63 14.46
C ALA A 319 -3.70 11.87 12.96
N VAL A 320 -2.45 12.09 12.57
CA VAL A 320 -2.02 12.04 11.17
C VAL A 320 -2.08 10.59 10.68
N GLY A 321 -2.65 10.34 9.52
CA GLY A 321 -2.66 9.03 8.89
C GLY A 321 -1.27 8.69 8.34
N VAL A 322 -0.53 7.79 9.01
CA VAL A 322 0.83 7.40 8.58
C VAL A 322 0.81 5.97 8.08
N GLY A 323 0.92 5.79 6.76
CA GLY A 323 1.17 4.49 6.13
C GLY A 323 2.65 4.13 6.13
N ILE A 324 2.97 2.89 5.77
CA ILE A 324 4.34 2.43 5.51
C ILE A 324 4.52 2.27 4.00
N GLY A 325 5.66 2.69 3.47
CA GLY A 325 6.05 2.51 2.08
C GLY A 325 7.48 2.01 1.94
N THR A 326 7.78 1.36 0.83
CA THR A 326 9.14 0.88 0.55
C THR A 326 9.99 1.93 -0.17
N ASP A 327 9.35 2.93 -0.80
CA ASP A 327 9.98 3.73 -1.84
C ASP A 327 10.38 2.87 -3.07
N GLY A 328 11.14 3.42 -4.02
CA GLY A 328 11.62 2.68 -5.17
C GLY A 328 12.77 1.72 -4.82
N ALA A 329 12.86 0.59 -5.54
CA ALA A 329 13.95 -0.37 -5.35
C ALA A 329 15.35 0.18 -5.76
N ALA A 330 15.43 1.35 -6.36
CA ALA A 330 16.69 2.05 -6.58
C ALA A 330 17.23 2.72 -5.31
N SER A 331 16.35 3.15 -4.39
CA SER A 331 16.71 3.79 -3.12
C SER A 331 16.69 2.82 -1.94
N ASN A 332 15.77 1.86 -1.92
CA ASN A 332 15.61 0.85 -0.86
C ASN A 332 16.35 -0.47 -1.16
N ASN A 333 16.41 -0.92 -2.39
CA ASN A 333 16.89 -2.20 -2.92
C ASN A 333 15.89 -3.37 -2.84
N ASN A 334 14.84 -3.32 -2.05
CA ASN A 334 13.74 -4.29 -2.06
C ASN A 334 12.37 -3.61 -1.94
N GLN A 335 11.29 -4.42 -1.97
CA GLN A 335 9.92 -3.96 -1.77
C GLN A 335 9.22 -4.84 -0.73
N ASP A 336 9.96 -5.20 0.34
CA ASP A 336 9.53 -6.07 1.42
C ASP A 336 8.86 -5.28 2.54
N MET A 337 7.53 -5.29 2.58
CA MET A 337 6.74 -4.61 3.62
C MET A 337 6.92 -5.22 5.03
N PHE A 338 7.32 -6.49 5.15
CA PHE A 338 7.64 -7.07 6.47
C PHE A 338 8.95 -6.49 7.02
N GLU A 339 9.95 -6.27 6.16
CA GLU A 339 11.18 -5.59 6.55
C GLU A 339 10.90 -4.14 6.95
N GLU A 340 10.08 -3.42 6.19
CA GLU A 340 9.70 -2.04 6.51
C GLU A 340 8.95 -1.95 7.85
N MET A 341 8.05 -2.87 8.16
CA MET A 341 7.36 -2.93 9.47
C MET A 341 8.36 -3.15 10.62
N ASP A 342 9.31 -4.09 10.46
CA ASP A 342 10.33 -4.40 11.47
C ASP A 342 11.21 -3.16 11.73
N LEU A 343 11.69 -2.51 10.69
CA LEU A 343 12.51 -1.30 10.77
C LEU A 343 11.73 -0.13 11.35
N ALA A 344 10.51 0.14 10.89
CA ALA A 344 9.66 1.20 11.42
C ALA A 344 9.50 1.11 12.93
N ALA A 345 9.12 -0.07 13.43
CA ALA A 345 8.91 -0.29 14.86
C ALA A 345 10.20 -0.14 15.68
N LYS A 346 11.30 -0.74 15.22
CA LYS A 346 12.59 -0.73 15.94
C LYS A 346 13.23 0.66 15.97
N LEU A 347 13.17 1.38 14.85
CA LEU A 347 13.74 2.73 14.76
C LEU A 347 13.05 3.72 15.70
N GLN A 348 11.71 3.68 15.77
CA GLN A 348 10.98 4.55 16.69
C GLN A 348 11.32 4.21 18.16
N LYS A 349 11.36 2.92 18.53
CA LYS A 349 11.77 2.50 19.87
C LYS A 349 13.18 2.95 20.22
N PHE A 350 14.10 2.80 19.28
CA PHE A 350 15.51 3.20 19.47
C PHE A 350 15.65 4.72 19.62
N ALA A 351 14.99 5.50 18.77
CA ALA A 351 15.08 6.94 18.77
C ALA A 351 14.49 7.57 20.05
N HIS A 352 13.39 7.01 20.54
CA HIS A 352 12.73 7.48 21.77
C HIS A 352 13.32 6.88 23.05
N ALA A 353 14.25 5.91 22.96
CA ALA A 353 14.72 5.11 24.10
C ALA A 353 13.55 4.51 24.91
N ASP A 354 12.44 4.20 24.22
CA ASP A 354 11.18 3.70 24.79
C ASP A 354 10.73 2.43 24.07
N PRO A 355 10.71 1.26 24.75
CA PRO A 355 10.27 0.01 24.13
C PRO A 355 8.77 0.00 23.76
N THR A 356 8.00 0.96 24.25
CA THR A 356 6.56 1.09 23.95
C THR A 356 6.27 2.01 22.77
N ALA A 357 7.24 2.79 22.30
CA ALA A 357 7.09 3.60 21.09
C ALA A 357 6.78 2.72 19.88
N LEU A 358 5.78 3.08 19.11
CA LEU A 358 5.26 2.35 17.94
C LEU A 358 5.09 0.84 18.19
N PRO A 359 4.03 0.40 18.90
CA PRO A 359 3.75 -1.01 19.17
C PRO A 359 3.53 -1.82 17.88
N ALA A 360 3.78 -3.13 17.93
CA ALA A 360 3.61 -4.03 16.78
C ALA A 360 2.20 -3.99 16.17
N GLU A 361 1.16 -3.92 17.00
CA GLU A 361 -0.22 -3.80 16.51
C GLU A 361 -0.46 -2.53 15.70
N GLU A 362 0.09 -1.40 16.14
CA GLU A 362 0.01 -0.13 15.41
C GLU A 362 0.83 -0.16 14.12
N THR A 363 2.00 -0.82 14.15
CA THR A 363 2.84 -1.02 12.96
C THR A 363 2.12 -1.82 11.89
N VAL A 364 1.43 -2.92 12.25
CA VAL A 364 0.58 -3.66 11.31
C VAL A 364 -0.57 -2.80 10.81
N ALA A 365 -1.15 -1.96 11.66
CA ALA A 365 -2.19 -1.03 11.24
C ALA A 365 -1.68 0.00 10.20
N MET A 366 -0.45 0.50 10.36
CA MET A 366 0.19 1.38 9.38
C MET A 366 0.38 0.70 8.01
N ALA A 367 0.72 -0.57 7.99
CA ALA A 367 0.87 -1.35 6.75
C ALA A 367 -0.47 -1.86 6.18
N THR A 368 -1.61 -1.54 6.83
CA THR A 368 -2.95 -1.99 6.44
C THR A 368 -3.96 -0.85 6.52
N ILE A 369 -4.80 -0.79 7.57
CA ILE A 369 -5.94 0.14 7.64
C ILE A 369 -5.52 1.62 7.75
N ILE A 370 -4.40 1.94 8.42
CA ILE A 370 -3.93 3.34 8.48
C ILE A 370 -3.32 3.74 7.12
N GLY A 371 -2.56 2.85 6.47
CA GLY A 371 -2.09 3.06 5.10
C GLY A 371 -3.25 3.27 4.12
N ALA A 372 -4.33 2.48 4.25
CA ALA A 372 -5.54 2.69 3.47
C ALA A 372 -6.17 4.08 3.70
N ARG A 373 -6.21 4.55 4.96
CA ARG A 373 -6.70 5.91 5.29
C ARG A 373 -5.81 7.00 4.72
N ALA A 374 -4.48 6.82 4.80
CA ALA A 374 -3.53 7.77 4.24
C ALA A 374 -3.71 7.93 2.71
N LEU A 375 -4.15 6.87 2.03
CA LEU A 375 -4.44 6.83 0.59
C LEU A 375 -5.92 7.08 0.23
N HIS A 376 -6.80 7.30 1.22
CA HIS A 376 -8.26 7.49 1.06
C HIS A 376 -9.00 6.31 0.41
N ILE A 377 -8.50 5.11 0.62
CA ILE A 377 -9.11 3.84 0.13
C ILE A 377 -9.62 2.94 1.27
N GLU A 378 -9.68 3.44 2.51
CA GLU A 378 -10.07 2.67 3.70
C GLU A 378 -11.50 2.13 3.65
N LYS A 379 -12.36 2.73 2.83
CA LYS A 379 -13.72 2.23 2.58
C LYS A 379 -13.73 1.00 1.67
N GLN A 380 -12.64 0.79 0.91
CA GLN A 380 -12.51 -0.31 -0.03
C GLN A 380 -11.70 -1.46 0.57
N THR A 381 -10.57 -1.18 1.23
CA THR A 381 -9.60 -2.19 1.66
C THR A 381 -8.87 -1.79 2.95
N GLY A 382 -7.84 -2.54 3.36
CA GLY A 382 -7.01 -2.29 4.55
C GLY A 382 -7.51 -2.96 5.82
N SER A 383 -8.71 -3.53 5.82
CA SER A 383 -9.24 -4.37 6.91
C SER A 383 -10.14 -5.46 6.34
N LEU A 384 -10.29 -6.57 7.08
CA LEU A 384 -11.25 -7.60 6.76
C LEU A 384 -12.59 -7.25 7.42
N GLU A 385 -13.49 -6.70 6.63
CA GLU A 385 -14.85 -6.33 7.05
C GLU A 385 -15.85 -6.69 5.94
N VAL A 386 -17.03 -7.14 6.34
CA VAL A 386 -18.10 -7.46 5.38
C VAL A 386 -18.42 -6.24 4.51
N GLY A 387 -18.47 -6.46 3.21
CA GLY A 387 -18.72 -5.43 2.19
C GLY A 387 -17.48 -4.73 1.66
N LYS A 388 -16.31 -4.91 2.26
CA LYS A 388 -15.03 -4.45 1.69
C LYS A 388 -14.52 -5.41 0.61
N LYS A 389 -13.60 -4.92 -0.22
CA LYS A 389 -12.89 -5.71 -1.21
C LYS A 389 -12.10 -6.82 -0.52
N ALA A 390 -12.12 -8.00 -1.10
CA ALA A 390 -11.39 -9.14 -0.57
C ALA A 390 -9.92 -9.08 -1.03
N ASP A 391 -9.17 -8.19 -0.36
CA ASP A 391 -7.72 -8.06 -0.49
C ASP A 391 -7.11 -8.62 0.81
N MET A 392 -6.50 -9.81 0.75
CA MET A 392 -5.99 -10.51 1.92
C MET A 392 -4.84 -11.44 1.59
N ILE A 393 -4.07 -11.80 2.61
CA ILE A 393 -2.95 -12.72 2.51
C ILE A 393 -3.07 -13.85 3.54
N VAL A 394 -2.47 -14.98 3.22
CA VAL A 394 -2.26 -16.11 4.13
C VAL A 394 -0.76 -16.22 4.40
N VAL A 395 -0.37 -16.02 5.65
CA VAL A 395 1.02 -16.04 6.10
C VAL A 395 1.27 -17.32 6.87
N ASP A 396 2.22 -18.14 6.41
CA ASP A 396 2.57 -19.43 7.02
C ASP A 396 3.24 -19.22 8.38
N THR A 397 2.87 -20.05 9.35
CA THR A 397 3.38 -20.01 10.73
C THR A 397 4.08 -21.32 11.12
N THR A 398 4.36 -22.19 10.16
CA THR A 398 4.96 -23.51 10.43
C THR A 398 6.48 -23.51 10.50
N ALA A 399 7.13 -22.45 10.01
CA ALA A 399 8.58 -22.31 10.02
C ALA A 399 9.14 -22.18 11.46
N PRO A 400 10.40 -22.61 11.72
CA PRO A 400 10.99 -22.54 13.07
C PRO A 400 11.01 -21.14 13.67
N HIS A 401 11.23 -20.08 12.86
CA HIS A 401 11.24 -18.70 13.33
C HIS A 401 9.82 -18.17 13.68
N ALA A 402 8.78 -18.86 13.21
CA ALA A 402 7.39 -18.54 13.52
C ALA A 402 6.86 -19.23 14.79
N THR A 403 7.66 -20.12 15.42
CA THR A 403 7.23 -20.96 16.55
C THR A 403 8.10 -20.75 17.80
N PRO A 404 7.49 -20.60 19.01
CA PRO A 404 6.05 -20.51 19.29
C PRO A 404 5.47 -19.10 19.04
N MET A 405 4.18 -19.01 18.78
CA MET A 405 3.47 -17.72 18.62
C MET A 405 2.64 -17.40 19.85
N TYR A 406 3.01 -16.35 20.62
CA TYR A 406 2.26 -15.85 21.78
C TYR A 406 1.46 -14.59 21.48
N ASN A 407 1.91 -13.80 20.50
CA ASN A 407 1.27 -12.56 20.08
C ASN A 407 1.38 -12.44 18.56
N VAL A 408 0.25 -12.44 17.88
CA VAL A 408 0.18 -12.44 16.42
C VAL A 408 0.81 -11.18 15.80
N TYR A 409 0.62 -10.00 16.42
CA TYR A 409 1.19 -8.76 15.90
C TYR A 409 2.71 -8.72 16.05
N ALA A 410 3.23 -9.14 17.22
CA ALA A 410 4.66 -9.25 17.42
C ALA A 410 5.30 -10.25 16.44
N GLN A 411 4.60 -11.34 16.13
CA GLN A 411 5.04 -12.32 15.16
C GLN A 411 5.11 -11.73 13.76
N LEU A 412 4.06 -11.01 13.33
CA LEU A 412 3.99 -10.35 12.01
C LEU A 412 5.09 -9.32 11.82
N VAL A 413 5.40 -8.52 12.86
CA VAL A 413 6.37 -7.42 12.74
C VAL A 413 7.82 -7.91 12.88
N TYR A 414 8.11 -8.78 13.87
CA TYR A 414 9.50 -9.04 14.27
C TYR A 414 10.04 -10.40 13.80
N ALA A 415 9.18 -11.37 13.52
CA ALA A 415 9.62 -12.73 13.22
C ALA A 415 9.35 -13.15 11.78
N LEU A 416 8.12 -12.98 11.30
CA LEU A 416 7.70 -13.36 9.96
C LEU A 416 8.34 -12.46 8.89
N LYS A 417 8.45 -12.98 7.67
CA LYS A 417 9.10 -12.35 6.53
C LYS A 417 8.20 -12.44 5.29
N ALA A 418 8.49 -11.67 4.27
CA ALA A 418 7.80 -11.75 2.98
C ALA A 418 7.73 -13.19 2.43
N ALA A 419 8.79 -13.96 2.61
CA ALA A 419 8.87 -15.37 2.16
C ALA A 419 7.88 -16.33 2.87
N ASP A 420 7.28 -15.91 3.98
CA ASP A 420 6.27 -16.70 4.69
C ASP A 420 4.86 -16.48 4.12
N VAL A 421 4.67 -15.54 3.19
CA VAL A 421 3.40 -15.33 2.50
C VAL A 421 3.18 -16.46 1.51
N ARG A 422 2.14 -17.27 1.75
CA ARG A 422 1.81 -18.44 0.94
C ARG A 422 0.77 -18.15 -0.13
N THR A 423 -0.22 -17.33 0.22
CA THR A 423 -1.35 -17.03 -0.67
C THR A 423 -1.68 -15.55 -0.63
N THR A 424 -1.93 -14.98 -1.81
CA THR A 424 -2.36 -13.59 -1.97
C THR A 424 -3.67 -13.55 -2.75
N VAL A 425 -4.66 -12.89 -2.18
CA VAL A 425 -5.99 -12.66 -2.78
C VAL A 425 -6.17 -11.17 -2.97
N ILE A 426 -6.51 -10.74 -4.19
CA ILE A 426 -6.76 -9.33 -4.52
C ILE A 426 -8.09 -9.22 -5.26
N ASN A 427 -8.94 -8.31 -4.82
CA ASN A 427 -10.27 -8.11 -5.41
C ASN A 427 -11.07 -9.43 -5.54
N GLY A 428 -10.96 -10.29 -4.53
CA GLY A 428 -11.62 -11.60 -4.48
C GLY A 428 -11.00 -12.70 -5.33
N LYS A 429 -9.90 -12.42 -6.06
CA LYS A 429 -9.20 -13.39 -6.91
C LYS A 429 -7.90 -13.83 -6.29
N VAL A 430 -7.63 -15.12 -6.32
CA VAL A 430 -6.34 -15.68 -5.91
C VAL A 430 -5.31 -15.36 -6.99
N VAL A 431 -4.36 -14.48 -6.70
CA VAL A 431 -3.28 -14.08 -7.62
C VAL A 431 -2.00 -14.86 -7.37
N MET A 432 -1.81 -15.36 -6.14
CA MET A 432 -0.74 -16.30 -5.76
C MET A 432 -1.29 -17.38 -4.83
N GLU A 433 -0.92 -18.64 -5.04
CA GLU A 433 -1.29 -19.76 -4.19
C GLU A 433 -0.09 -20.67 -3.97
N ASP A 434 0.18 -21.04 -2.71
CA ASP A 434 1.33 -21.83 -2.29
C ASP A 434 2.66 -21.34 -2.89
N GLY A 435 2.86 -20.01 -2.87
CA GLY A 435 4.06 -19.34 -3.39
C GLY A 435 4.16 -19.30 -4.92
N LYS A 436 3.14 -19.73 -5.66
CA LYS A 436 3.14 -19.69 -7.12
C LYS A 436 2.23 -18.58 -7.64
N LEU A 437 2.78 -17.67 -8.44
CA LEU A 437 1.98 -16.66 -9.16
C LEU A 437 1.06 -17.32 -10.18
N LEU A 438 -0.19 -16.87 -10.23
CA LEU A 438 -1.22 -17.40 -11.12
C LEU A 438 -1.57 -16.45 -12.27
N THR A 439 -1.20 -15.18 -12.17
CA THR A 439 -1.60 -14.12 -13.11
C THR A 439 -0.46 -13.60 -13.96
N MET A 440 0.78 -14.03 -13.70
CA MET A 440 1.98 -13.57 -14.41
C MET A 440 2.94 -14.71 -14.72
N ASP A 441 3.68 -14.57 -15.82
CA ASP A 441 4.84 -15.41 -16.13
C ASP A 441 6.11 -14.82 -15.48
N GLU A 442 6.39 -15.25 -14.27
CA GLU A 442 7.54 -14.79 -13.48
C GLU A 442 8.87 -15.03 -14.19
N ALA A 443 9.04 -16.18 -14.86
CA ALA A 443 10.27 -16.51 -15.58
C ALA A 443 10.52 -15.52 -16.73
N ALA A 444 9.48 -15.15 -17.46
CA ALA A 444 9.58 -14.16 -18.53
C ALA A 444 9.94 -12.77 -17.98
N VAL A 445 9.35 -12.37 -16.83
CA VAL A 445 9.67 -11.09 -16.16
C VAL A 445 11.15 -11.04 -15.75
N LEU A 446 11.65 -12.08 -15.07
CA LEU A 446 13.05 -12.16 -14.65
C LEU A 446 14.02 -12.17 -15.84
N ALA A 447 13.69 -12.89 -16.91
CA ALA A 447 14.50 -12.90 -18.13
C ALA A 447 14.61 -11.52 -18.77
N LYS A 448 13.48 -10.78 -18.83
CA LYS A 448 13.45 -9.43 -19.40
C LYS A 448 14.19 -8.41 -18.52
N ALA A 449 14.04 -8.48 -17.20
CA ALA A 449 14.79 -7.66 -16.25
C ALA A 449 16.32 -7.84 -16.42
N ASN A 450 16.79 -9.07 -16.64
CA ASN A 450 18.20 -9.36 -16.93
C ASN A 450 18.67 -8.82 -18.30
N GLN A 451 17.78 -8.65 -19.26
CA GLN A 451 18.09 -7.95 -20.51
C GLN A 451 18.29 -6.45 -20.25
N TYR A 452 17.37 -5.82 -19.49
CA TYR A 452 17.49 -4.40 -19.12
C TYR A 452 18.73 -4.11 -18.27
N LYS A 453 19.15 -5.02 -17.37
CA LYS A 453 20.42 -4.89 -16.63
C LYS A 453 21.60 -4.64 -17.59
N LYS A 454 21.68 -5.35 -18.70
CA LYS A 454 22.76 -5.19 -19.70
C LYS A 454 22.66 -3.83 -20.41
N GLN A 455 21.45 -3.41 -20.79
CA GLN A 455 21.20 -2.13 -21.44
C GLN A 455 21.56 -0.96 -20.51
N VAL A 456 21.06 -0.98 -19.27
CA VAL A 456 21.34 0.05 -18.27
C VAL A 456 22.84 0.14 -17.98
N ALA A 457 23.51 -1.00 -17.74
CA ALA A 457 24.96 -1.02 -17.52
C ALA A 457 25.74 -0.41 -18.70
N ALA A 458 25.38 -0.71 -19.94
CA ALA A 458 26.02 -0.16 -21.13
C ALA A 458 25.82 1.37 -21.25
N SER A 459 24.75 1.93 -20.72
CA SER A 459 24.48 3.37 -20.75
C SER A 459 25.40 4.20 -19.85
N PHE A 460 26.14 3.55 -18.94
CA PHE A 460 27.09 4.19 -17.98
C PHE A 460 28.58 3.97 -18.31
N THR A 461 28.90 3.17 -19.33
CA THR A 461 30.30 2.82 -19.68
C THR A 461 31.01 3.85 -20.59
N HIS A 462 30.58 5.13 -20.54
CA HIS A 462 31.23 6.19 -21.35
C HIS A 462 31.67 7.38 -20.49
#